data_453a6c38231a303b7a4c39b8d4abf6c7
#
_entry.id   453a6c38231a303b7a4c39b8d4abf6c7
#
_cell.length_a   1.000
_cell.length_b   1.000
_cell.length_c   1.000
_cell.angle_alpha   90.00
_cell.angle_beta   90.00
_cell.angle_gamma   90.00
#
_symmetry.space_group_name_H-M   'P 1'
#
loop_
_entity.id
_entity.type
_entity.pdbx_description
1 polymer ?
#
loop_
_entity_poly.entity_id
_entity_poly.type
_entity_poly.pdbx_seq_one_letter_code
_entity_poly.pdbx_strand_id
1 'polypeptide(L)'
;MREGGTFVGLLDAGAEEPKSKALRYVVSAVALVLLLGASVWYFLRYTTEKHTVDHFMHAVVTGDTQQAYQIWHPHASFSYQDFLSFWGPNGYYSPIKTYRIESAEVPPKGGSGVVIVVEISAYDPFPKPEETVKSAQDREVQLWVERSDQSMSFPPP
;
A
#
# COMPACT_ATOMS: atom_id res chain seq x y z
N MET A 1 -55.51 -16.66 -67.88
CA MET A 1 -56.23 -17.11 -66.69
C MET A 1 -55.24 -17.56 -65.62
N ARG A 2 -55.38 -17.04 -64.48
CA ARG A 2 -54.74 -17.35 -63.19
C ARG A 2 -53.42 -16.66 -62.81
N GLU A 3 -53.66 -15.70 -62.00
CA GLU A 3 -52.80 -15.03 -61.11
C GLU A 3 -52.07 -15.99 -60.14
N GLY A 4 -50.82 -15.73 -59.93
CA GLY A 4 -50.01 -16.35 -58.88
C GLY A 4 -49.42 -15.24 -58.01
N GLY A 5 -50.04 -14.99 -56.86
CA GLY A 5 -49.65 -13.94 -55.95
C GLY A 5 -48.28 -14.14 -55.40
N THR A 6 -47.48 -13.11 -55.45
CA THR A 6 -46.19 -13.00 -54.87
C THR A 6 -46.36 -12.77 -53.35
N PHE A 7 -46.05 -13.80 -52.58
CA PHE A 7 -45.89 -13.62 -51.11
C PHE A 7 -44.55 -12.94 -50.86
N VAL A 8 -44.62 -11.65 -50.67
CA VAL A 8 -43.52 -10.87 -50.15
C VAL A 8 -43.35 -11.25 -48.66
N GLY A 9 -42.26 -11.94 -48.39
CA GLY A 9 -41.90 -12.35 -47.05
C GLY A 9 -41.65 -11.15 -46.12
N LEU A 10 -42.53 -11.00 -45.16
CA LEU A 10 -42.42 -10.07 -44.04
C LEU A 10 -41.44 -10.61 -43.00
N LEU A 11 -40.15 -10.69 -43.33
CA LEU A 11 -39.10 -11.06 -42.40
C LEU A 11 -37.87 -10.15 -42.54
N ASP A 12 -38.13 -8.87 -42.71
CA ASP A 12 -37.07 -7.87 -42.52
C ASP A 12 -37.51 -6.84 -41.50
N ALA A 13 -37.31 -7.20 -40.27
CA ALA A 13 -37.41 -6.26 -39.15
C ALA A 13 -36.39 -6.65 -38.08
N GLY A 14 -35.17 -6.89 -38.47
CA GLY A 14 -34.02 -6.75 -37.61
C GLY A 14 -33.59 -5.29 -37.58
N ALA A 15 -34.48 -4.41 -37.16
CA ALA A 15 -34.08 -3.04 -36.82
C ALA A 15 -33.14 -3.17 -35.58
N GLU A 16 -31.84 -3.20 -35.83
CA GLU A 16 -30.86 -2.90 -34.81
C GLU A 16 -31.17 -1.49 -34.31
N GLU A 17 -31.86 -1.43 -33.17
CA GLU A 17 -32.03 -0.16 -32.46
C GLU A 17 -30.65 0.47 -32.31
N PRO A 18 -30.45 1.73 -32.72
CA PRO A 18 -29.18 2.40 -32.52
C PRO A 18 -28.99 2.49 -31.02
N LYS A 19 -28.11 1.66 -30.48
CA LYS A 19 -27.69 1.70 -29.07
C LYS A 19 -27.42 3.16 -28.75
N SER A 20 -28.32 3.78 -27.99
CA SER A 20 -28.41 5.24 -27.87
C SER A 20 -27.04 5.75 -27.37
N LYS A 21 -26.52 6.81 -27.97
CA LYS A 21 -25.26 7.44 -27.54
C LYS A 21 -25.29 7.70 -26.04
N ALA A 22 -26.47 7.99 -25.48
CA ALA A 22 -26.72 8.14 -24.04
C ALA A 22 -26.34 6.89 -23.24
N LEU A 23 -26.66 5.68 -23.70
CA LEU A 23 -26.28 4.45 -23.00
C LEU A 23 -24.76 4.29 -22.93
N ARG A 24 -24.04 4.63 -24.00
CA ARG A 24 -22.55 4.59 -24.01
C ARG A 24 -21.96 5.57 -23.02
N TYR A 25 -22.49 6.79 -22.92
CA TYR A 25 -22.03 7.78 -21.93
C TYR A 25 -22.33 7.34 -20.49
N VAL A 26 -23.49 6.75 -20.24
CA VAL A 26 -23.86 6.22 -18.93
C VAL A 26 -22.90 5.07 -18.54
N VAL A 27 -22.66 4.11 -19.43
CA VAL A 27 -21.74 3.00 -19.17
C VAL A 27 -20.32 3.50 -18.93
N SER A 28 -19.86 4.47 -19.73
CA SER A 28 -18.51 5.05 -19.54
C SER A 28 -18.40 5.81 -18.21
N ALA A 29 -19.42 6.55 -17.81
CA ALA A 29 -19.45 7.26 -16.54
C ALA A 29 -19.44 6.30 -15.36
N VAL A 30 -20.22 5.23 -15.40
CA VAL A 30 -20.23 4.20 -14.36
C VAL A 30 -18.87 3.51 -14.29
N ALA A 31 -18.26 3.13 -15.42
CA ALA A 31 -16.94 2.53 -15.45
C ALA A 31 -15.88 3.46 -14.85
N LEU A 32 -15.93 4.76 -15.15
CA LEU A 32 -15.02 5.75 -14.58
C LEU A 32 -15.17 5.86 -13.07
N VAL A 33 -16.40 5.93 -12.56
CA VAL A 33 -16.68 5.98 -11.11
C VAL A 33 -16.15 4.73 -10.39
N LEU A 34 -16.36 3.56 -10.98
CA LEU A 34 -15.85 2.31 -10.42
C LEU A 34 -14.31 2.27 -10.41
N LEU A 35 -13.66 2.73 -11.47
CA LEU A 35 -12.20 2.83 -11.53
C LEU A 35 -11.64 3.80 -10.49
N LEU A 36 -12.25 4.98 -10.35
CA LEU A 36 -11.85 5.95 -9.34
C LEU A 36 -12.07 5.42 -7.93
N GLY A 37 -13.22 4.78 -7.66
CA GLY A 37 -13.52 4.17 -6.37
C GLY A 37 -12.53 3.05 -6.02
N ALA A 38 -12.22 2.18 -6.97
CA ALA A 38 -11.22 1.13 -6.80
C ALA A 38 -9.81 1.70 -6.55
N SER A 39 -9.44 2.76 -7.24
CA SER A 39 -8.15 3.44 -7.05
C SER A 39 -8.05 4.05 -5.65
N VAL A 40 -9.05 4.80 -5.22
CA VAL A 40 -9.10 5.40 -3.88
C VAL A 40 -9.02 4.30 -2.80
N TRP A 41 -9.81 3.23 -2.95
CA TRP A 41 -9.78 2.10 -2.03
C TRP A 41 -8.39 1.44 -1.98
N TYR A 42 -7.74 1.25 -3.12
CA TYR A 42 -6.41 0.67 -3.19
C TYR A 42 -5.36 1.54 -2.46
N PHE A 43 -5.40 2.86 -2.65
CA PHE A 43 -4.47 3.79 -1.99
C PHE A 43 -4.71 3.90 -0.49
N LEU A 44 -5.98 3.81 -0.04
CA LEU A 44 -6.32 3.93 1.38
C LEU A 44 -6.21 2.61 2.16
N ARG A 45 -6.01 1.49 1.46
CA ARG A 45 -6.11 0.14 2.03
C ARG A 45 -5.21 -0.13 3.23
N TYR A 46 -4.05 0.53 3.32
CA TYR A 46 -3.05 0.31 4.37
C TYR A 46 -2.66 1.60 5.08
N THR A 47 -3.57 2.57 5.12
CA THR A 47 -3.28 3.88 5.70
C THR A 47 -3.00 3.79 7.19
N THR A 48 -3.74 2.94 7.91
CA THR A 48 -3.60 2.76 9.36
C THR A 48 -2.25 2.16 9.71
N GLU A 49 -1.86 1.09 9.03
CA GLU A 49 -0.59 0.40 9.25
C GLU A 49 0.60 1.29 8.88
N LYS A 50 0.50 2.01 7.76
CA LYS A 50 1.52 2.99 7.37
C LYS A 50 1.65 4.12 8.39
N HIS A 51 0.55 4.58 8.97
CA HIS A 51 0.55 5.61 9.99
C HIS A 51 1.21 5.12 11.29
N THR A 52 0.97 3.87 11.68
CA THR A 52 1.65 3.25 12.82
C THR A 52 3.16 3.23 12.62
N VAL A 53 3.61 2.79 11.42
CA VAL A 53 5.04 2.78 11.08
C VAL A 53 5.61 4.19 11.01
N ASP A 54 4.87 5.15 10.48
CA ASP A 54 5.30 6.56 10.41
C ASP A 54 5.52 7.15 11.81
N HIS A 55 4.58 6.94 12.74
CA HIS A 55 4.73 7.34 14.13
C HIS A 55 5.93 6.68 14.81
N PHE A 56 6.12 5.38 14.58
CA PHE A 56 7.26 4.64 15.09
C PHE A 56 8.59 5.21 14.58
N MET A 57 8.72 5.36 13.26
CA MET A 57 9.93 5.87 12.63
C MET A 57 10.22 7.32 13.04
N HIS A 58 9.18 8.14 13.20
CA HIS A 58 9.34 9.50 13.71
C HIS A 58 9.92 9.50 15.13
N ALA A 59 9.43 8.63 16.02
CA ALA A 59 9.96 8.49 17.38
C ALA A 59 11.42 8.02 17.37
N VAL A 60 11.77 7.08 16.48
CA VAL A 60 13.16 6.61 16.30
C VAL A 60 14.08 7.74 15.84
N VAL A 61 13.68 8.50 14.81
CA VAL A 61 14.47 9.60 14.26
C VAL A 61 14.65 10.75 15.27
N THR A 62 13.64 11.04 16.05
CA THR A 62 13.70 12.07 17.11
C THR A 62 14.46 11.61 18.36
N GLY A 63 14.81 10.33 18.44
CA GLY A 63 15.54 9.73 19.57
C GLY A 63 14.67 9.41 20.78
N ASP A 64 13.34 9.48 20.64
CA ASP A 64 12.41 9.06 21.70
C ASP A 64 12.23 7.53 21.66
N THR A 65 13.26 6.84 22.14
CA THR A 65 13.31 5.38 22.15
C THR A 65 12.24 4.75 23.05
N GLN A 66 11.78 5.47 24.09
CA GLN A 66 10.69 4.96 24.93
C GLN A 66 9.35 4.99 24.20
N GLN A 67 9.04 6.08 23.53
CA GLN A 67 7.84 6.18 22.70
C GLN A 67 7.86 5.16 21.56
N ALA A 68 9.01 5.03 20.89
CA ALA A 68 9.18 4.03 19.84
C ALA A 68 8.92 2.60 20.36
N TYR A 69 9.45 2.26 21.53
CA TYR A 69 9.23 0.96 22.15
C TYR A 69 7.75 0.74 22.53
N GLN A 70 7.04 1.75 23.00
CA GLN A 70 5.61 1.66 23.29
C GLN A 70 4.78 1.44 22.02
N ILE A 71 5.14 2.11 20.92
CA ILE A 71 4.47 1.92 19.61
C ILE A 71 4.75 0.51 19.07
N TRP A 72 5.93 -0.03 19.31
CA TRP A 72 6.28 -1.40 18.93
C TRP A 72 5.37 -2.45 19.59
N HIS A 73 4.73 -2.12 20.72
CA HIS A 73 3.88 -3.05 21.50
C HIS A 73 4.59 -4.39 21.75
N PRO A 74 5.70 -4.40 22.48
CA PRO A 74 6.54 -5.58 22.57
C PRO A 74 5.80 -6.73 23.24
N HIS A 75 5.95 -7.93 22.66
CA HIS A 75 5.58 -9.14 23.36
C HIS A 75 6.48 -9.32 24.60
N ALA A 76 6.00 -10.08 25.59
CA ALA A 76 6.69 -10.26 26.87
C ALA A 76 8.14 -10.81 26.76
N SER A 77 8.49 -11.43 25.63
CA SER A 77 9.82 -11.95 25.34
C SER A 77 10.77 -10.94 24.68
N PHE A 78 10.31 -9.75 24.30
CA PHE A 78 11.14 -8.73 23.64
C PHE A 78 11.32 -7.56 24.59
N SER A 79 12.48 -7.51 25.23
CA SER A 79 12.77 -6.49 26.22
C SER A 79 13.12 -5.13 25.61
N TYR A 80 13.04 -4.07 26.44
CA TYR A 80 13.52 -2.75 26.01
C TYR A 80 15.01 -2.74 25.63
N GLN A 81 15.82 -3.58 26.29
CA GLN A 81 17.24 -3.72 25.96
C GLN A 81 17.43 -4.35 24.58
N ASP A 82 16.63 -5.36 24.25
CA ASP A 82 16.63 -5.97 22.91
C ASP A 82 16.23 -4.93 21.87
N PHE A 83 15.19 -4.17 22.16
CA PHE A 83 14.76 -3.07 21.28
C PHE A 83 15.89 -2.06 21.01
N LEU A 84 16.60 -1.62 22.06
CA LEU A 84 17.71 -0.69 21.92
C LEU A 84 18.87 -1.26 21.10
N SER A 85 19.07 -2.58 21.10
CA SER A 85 20.11 -3.23 20.30
C SER A 85 19.84 -3.10 18.79
N PHE A 86 18.59 -2.91 18.38
CA PHE A 86 18.21 -2.68 16.99
C PHE A 86 18.03 -1.20 16.69
N TRP A 87 17.23 -0.49 17.49
CA TRP A 87 16.70 0.84 17.21
C TRP A 87 17.28 1.96 18.08
N GLY A 88 18.12 1.62 19.03
CA GLY A 88 18.79 2.60 19.90
C GLY A 88 19.84 3.42 19.16
N PRO A 89 20.41 4.46 19.83
CA PRO A 89 21.42 5.35 19.23
C PRO A 89 22.65 4.64 18.67
N ASN A 90 23.00 3.48 19.24
CA ASN A 90 24.11 2.62 18.82
C ASN A 90 23.59 1.25 18.34
N GLY A 91 22.31 1.16 17.97
CA GLY A 91 21.67 -0.06 17.52
C GLY A 91 22.08 -0.45 16.10
N TYR A 92 21.66 -1.64 15.71
CA TYR A 92 22.00 -2.23 14.40
C TYR A 92 21.59 -1.33 13.22
N TYR A 93 20.44 -0.65 13.31
CA TYR A 93 19.93 0.21 12.24
C TYR A 93 20.46 1.65 12.32
N SER A 94 21.15 2.01 13.39
CA SER A 94 21.69 3.36 13.59
C SER A 94 22.89 3.67 12.66
N PRO A 95 23.14 4.93 12.30
CA PRO A 95 22.31 6.09 12.56
C PRO A 95 21.14 6.22 11.57
N ILE A 96 19.98 6.63 12.05
CA ILE A 96 18.82 6.95 11.22
C ILE A 96 18.49 8.43 11.38
N LYS A 97 18.55 9.21 10.29
CA LYS A 97 18.18 10.63 10.30
C LYS A 97 16.91 10.91 9.53
N THR A 98 16.67 10.13 8.50
CA THR A 98 15.45 10.23 7.67
C THR A 98 15.00 8.83 7.26
N TYR A 99 13.74 8.73 6.86
CA TYR A 99 13.15 7.49 6.36
C TYR A 99 12.11 7.77 5.27
N ARG A 100 11.79 6.74 4.50
CA ARG A 100 10.73 6.77 3.49
C ARG A 100 9.99 5.43 3.49
N ILE A 101 8.66 5.48 3.55
CA ILE A 101 7.82 4.29 3.42
C ILE A 101 7.64 4.00 1.93
N GLU A 102 8.20 2.88 1.47
CA GLU A 102 8.19 2.50 0.06
C GLU A 102 6.93 1.75 -0.34
N SER A 103 6.61 0.69 0.39
CA SER A 103 5.47 -0.15 0.05
C SER A 103 4.77 -0.73 1.28
N ALA A 104 3.59 -1.28 1.06
CA ALA A 104 2.82 -2.04 2.03
C ALA A 104 2.25 -3.27 1.33
N GLU A 105 2.60 -4.45 1.80
CA GLU A 105 2.30 -5.71 1.15
C GLU A 105 1.72 -6.73 2.12
N VAL A 106 0.79 -7.53 1.63
CA VAL A 106 0.34 -8.71 2.35
C VAL A 106 1.18 -9.88 1.89
N PRO A 107 1.78 -10.67 2.80
CA PRO A 107 2.58 -11.82 2.42
C PRO A 107 1.81 -12.77 1.50
N PRO A 108 2.48 -13.40 0.52
CA PRO A 108 1.84 -14.32 -0.43
C PRO A 108 1.16 -15.52 0.24
N LYS A 109 1.69 -15.95 1.39
CA LYS A 109 1.13 -17.06 2.19
C LYS A 109 -0.07 -16.64 3.05
N GLY A 110 -0.50 -15.37 2.95
CA GLY A 110 -1.50 -14.79 3.83
C GLY A 110 -0.92 -14.43 5.20
N GLY A 111 -1.76 -13.85 6.05
CA GLY A 111 -1.38 -13.46 7.41
C GLY A 111 -2.36 -12.43 7.96
N SER A 112 -2.30 -12.24 9.27
CA SER A 112 -3.13 -11.27 9.99
C SER A 112 -2.60 -9.84 9.88
N GLY A 113 -1.37 -9.66 9.44
CA GLY A 113 -0.71 -8.36 9.35
C GLY A 113 -0.29 -7.95 7.94
N VAL A 114 0.45 -6.86 7.89
CA VAL A 114 0.98 -6.22 6.68
C VAL A 114 2.47 -6.02 6.84
N VAL A 115 3.25 -6.33 5.81
CA VAL A 115 4.66 -5.95 5.73
C VAL A 115 4.75 -4.55 5.17
N ILE A 116 5.37 -3.65 5.91
CA ILE A 116 5.69 -2.29 5.46
C ILE A 116 7.19 -2.24 5.19
N VAL A 117 7.53 -1.86 3.98
CA VAL A 117 8.92 -1.67 3.57
C VAL A 117 9.29 -0.22 3.79
N VAL A 118 10.33 0.01 4.57
CA VAL A 118 10.84 1.34 4.92
C VAL A 118 12.29 1.43 4.51
N GLU A 119 12.61 2.43 3.75
CA GLU A 119 14.00 2.80 3.44
C GLU A 119 14.47 3.81 4.49
N ILE A 120 15.61 3.55 5.11
CA ILE A 120 16.21 4.39 6.16
C ILE A 120 17.54 4.96 5.70
N SER A 121 17.82 6.20 6.06
CA SER A 121 19.05 6.89 5.69
C SER A 121 19.73 7.56 6.87
N ALA A 122 21.06 7.54 6.84
CA ALA A 122 21.91 8.29 7.77
C ALA A 122 22.03 9.80 7.41
N TYR A 123 21.42 10.22 6.31
CA TYR A 123 21.50 11.59 5.80
C TYR A 123 20.17 12.32 5.95
N ASP A 124 20.25 13.62 6.11
CA ASP A 124 19.12 14.55 6.08
C ASP A 124 19.50 15.76 5.19
N PRO A 125 18.73 16.07 4.16
CA PRO A 125 17.53 15.40 3.67
C PRO A 125 17.80 13.99 3.11
N PHE A 126 16.71 13.22 2.90
CA PHE A 126 16.80 11.89 2.29
C PHE A 126 17.54 11.97 0.94
N PRO A 127 18.54 11.10 0.67
CA PRO A 127 19.33 11.16 -0.54
C PRO A 127 18.48 11.04 -1.80
N LYS A 128 18.86 11.81 -2.83
CA LYS A 128 18.25 11.67 -4.15
C LYS A 128 18.89 10.51 -4.90
N PRO A 129 18.19 9.90 -5.86
CA PRO A 129 18.75 8.81 -6.68
C PRO A 129 20.06 9.17 -7.40
N GLU A 130 20.27 10.45 -7.69
CA GLU A 130 21.50 10.94 -8.33
C GLU A 130 22.70 10.97 -7.37
N GLU A 131 22.46 10.98 -6.06
CA GLU A 131 23.49 10.99 -5.03
C GLU A 131 23.95 9.57 -4.70
N THR A 132 24.49 8.86 -5.69
CA THR A 132 24.79 7.41 -5.64
C THR A 132 25.64 6.98 -4.45
N VAL A 133 26.56 7.84 -3.95
CA VAL A 133 27.42 7.51 -2.80
C VAL A 133 26.62 7.52 -1.50
N LYS A 134 25.65 8.41 -1.35
CA LYS A 134 24.79 8.48 -0.15
C LYS A 134 23.69 7.42 -0.20
N SER A 135 23.02 7.29 -1.35
CA SER A 135 21.95 6.31 -1.53
C SER A 135 22.46 4.85 -1.43
N ALA A 136 23.72 4.60 -1.78
CA ALA A 136 24.33 3.29 -1.56
C ALA A 136 24.47 2.90 -0.07
N GLN A 137 24.30 3.83 0.86
CA GLN A 137 24.32 3.61 2.31
C GLN A 137 22.91 3.52 2.91
N ASP A 138 21.88 3.78 2.12
CA ASP A 138 20.51 3.60 2.56
C ASP A 138 20.21 2.11 2.73
N ARG A 139 19.36 1.81 3.70
CA ARG A 139 19.03 0.43 4.05
C ARG A 139 17.53 0.24 4.03
N GLU A 140 17.12 -0.89 3.52
CA GLU A 140 15.74 -1.33 3.55
C GLU A 140 15.47 -2.13 4.83
N VAL A 141 14.38 -1.81 5.51
CA VAL A 141 13.90 -2.51 6.67
C VAL A 141 12.46 -2.93 6.42
N GLN A 142 12.16 -4.19 6.68
CA GLN A 142 10.81 -4.71 6.60
C GLN A 142 10.22 -4.81 8.00
N LEU A 143 9.04 -4.21 8.18
CA LEU A 143 8.32 -4.16 9.44
C LEU A 143 6.98 -4.84 9.29
N TRP A 144 6.67 -5.76 10.19
CA TRP A 144 5.35 -6.37 10.28
C TRP A 144 4.46 -5.53 11.18
N VAL A 145 3.26 -5.22 10.72
CA VAL A 145 2.22 -4.57 11.53
C VAL A 145 1.01 -5.49 11.59
N GLU A 146 0.65 -5.92 12.79
CA GLU A 146 -0.55 -6.72 13.02
C GLU A 146 -1.79 -5.84 12.89
N ARG A 147 -2.80 -6.30 12.13
CA ARG A 147 -4.01 -5.50 11.91
C ARG A 147 -4.93 -5.38 13.11
N SER A 148 -4.92 -6.39 13.97
CA SER A 148 -5.84 -6.49 15.10
C SER A 148 -5.56 -5.46 16.20
N ASP A 149 -4.29 -5.20 16.49
CA ASP A 149 -3.85 -4.38 17.62
C ASP A 149 -2.75 -3.39 17.27
N GLN A 150 -2.37 -3.33 15.98
CA GLN A 150 -1.31 -2.46 15.45
C GLN A 150 0.07 -2.72 16.10
N SER A 151 0.27 -3.87 16.73
CA SER A 151 1.58 -4.26 17.24
C SER A 151 2.57 -4.45 16.10
N MET A 152 3.83 -4.15 16.37
CA MET A 152 4.90 -4.21 15.38
C MET A 152 5.90 -5.29 15.72
N SER A 153 6.46 -5.89 14.69
CA SER A 153 7.55 -6.86 14.81
C SER A 153 8.37 -6.91 13.51
N PHE A 154 9.42 -7.71 13.51
CA PHE A 154 10.03 -8.12 12.25
C PHE A 154 9.16 -9.18 11.58
N PRO A 155 9.12 -9.21 10.23
CA PRO A 155 8.35 -10.20 9.51
C PRO A 155 8.75 -11.62 9.93
N PRO A 156 7.77 -12.53 10.09
CA PRO A 156 8.09 -13.94 10.30
C PRO A 156 8.82 -14.52 9.07
N PRO A 157 9.74 -15.47 9.25
CA PRO A 157 10.52 -16.08 8.18
C PRO A 157 9.67 -16.90 7.18
#